data_80fdd3dd372d4a2062456b17fe65af8b
#
_entry.id   80fdd3dd372d4a2062456b17fe65af8b
#
_cell.length_a   1.000
_cell.length_b   1.000
_cell.length_c   1.000
_cell.angle_alpha   90.00
_cell.angle_beta   90.00
_cell.angle_gamma   90.00
#
_symmetry.space_group_name_H-M   'P 1'
#
loop_
_entity.id
_entity.type
_entity.pdbx_description
1 polymer ?
#
loop_
_entity_poly.entity_id
_entity_poly.type
_entity_poly.pdbx_seq_one_letter_code
_entity_poly.pdbx_strand_id
1 'polypeptide(L)'
;ATITVLDYLLQLGHTKIGYIGGREYVDGETPIRDERETAFYEYLYVKGMYDSRDVWIGAFTAEDGYRLMKEAIAKGDLPTAFFIASDSMAIGALRALHEAGIAVPQDVAIVGFNDLPTAAFLHPPLSTVKVYTEFMGETAVELLIERLTTKRTICKKVIVPTELVVRASSEIDKKGSGQ
;
A
#
# COMPACT_ATOMS: atom_id res chain seq x y z
N ALA A 1 -9.41 0.10 4.45
CA ALA A 1 -8.49 0.01 3.30
C ALA A 1 -7.52 -1.17 3.43
N THR A 2 -6.59 -1.16 4.39
CA THR A 2 -5.56 -2.24 4.54
C THR A 2 -6.17 -3.63 4.63
N ILE A 3 -7.20 -3.80 5.47
CA ILE A 3 -7.91 -5.09 5.61
C ILE A 3 -8.49 -5.53 4.26
N THR A 4 -9.08 -4.62 3.49
CA THR A 4 -9.61 -4.91 2.14
C THR A 4 -8.54 -5.43 1.19
N VAL A 5 -7.34 -4.83 1.22
CA VAL A 5 -6.19 -5.30 0.43
C VAL A 5 -5.75 -6.70 0.87
N LEU A 6 -5.64 -6.92 2.17
CA LEU A 6 -5.22 -8.22 2.72
C LEU A 6 -6.24 -9.31 2.42
N ASP A 7 -7.55 -9.04 2.58
CA ASP A 7 -8.61 -9.97 2.20
C ASP A 7 -8.55 -10.33 0.72
N TYR A 8 -8.33 -9.33 -0.14
CA TYR A 8 -8.17 -9.54 -1.57
C TYR A 8 -6.97 -10.45 -1.90
N LEU A 9 -5.80 -10.18 -1.33
CA LEU A 9 -4.61 -11.00 -1.55
C LEU A 9 -4.78 -12.44 -1.02
N LEU A 10 -5.42 -12.60 0.14
CA LEU A 10 -5.74 -13.92 0.70
C LEU A 10 -6.74 -14.68 -0.20
N GLN A 11 -7.74 -14.02 -0.77
CA GLN A 11 -8.68 -14.62 -1.73
C GLN A 11 -8.00 -15.08 -3.02
N LEU A 12 -6.91 -14.43 -3.43
CA LEU A 12 -6.06 -14.88 -4.55
C LEU A 12 -5.18 -16.09 -4.18
N GLY A 13 -5.14 -16.49 -2.91
CA GLY A 13 -4.38 -17.65 -2.42
C GLY A 13 -3.00 -17.32 -1.87
N HIS A 14 -2.64 -16.04 -1.73
CA HIS A 14 -1.37 -15.66 -1.12
C HIS A 14 -1.39 -15.91 0.38
N THR A 15 -0.48 -16.74 0.88
CA THR A 15 -0.34 -17.08 2.30
C THR A 15 0.82 -16.39 2.98
N LYS A 16 1.77 -15.84 2.19
CA LYS A 16 2.90 -15.06 2.67
C LYS A 16 2.85 -13.70 2.01
N ILE A 17 2.52 -12.68 2.80
CA ILE A 17 2.32 -11.30 2.34
C ILE A 17 3.35 -10.41 3.03
N GLY A 18 4.14 -9.68 2.22
CA GLY A 18 5.09 -8.69 2.69
C GLY A 18 4.47 -7.28 2.80
N TYR A 19 5.08 -6.45 3.63
CA TYR A 19 4.75 -5.05 3.77
C TYR A 19 5.97 -4.17 3.51
N ILE A 20 5.82 -3.18 2.64
CA ILE A 20 6.80 -2.10 2.49
C ILE A 20 6.10 -0.79 2.83
N GLY A 21 6.61 -0.09 3.83
CA GLY A 21 6.06 1.17 4.29
C GLY A 21 7.11 2.21 4.60
N GLY A 22 6.63 3.41 4.91
CA GLY A 22 7.46 4.52 5.31
C GLY A 22 7.14 4.97 6.73
N ARG A 23 8.04 5.72 7.31
CA ARG A 23 7.86 6.35 8.61
C ARG A 23 8.07 7.85 8.50
N GLU A 24 7.10 8.60 9.00
CA GLU A 24 7.18 10.04 9.15
C GLU A 24 7.41 10.40 10.61
N TYR A 25 7.95 11.58 10.87
CA TYR A 25 8.28 12.04 12.20
C TYR A 25 7.70 13.43 12.44
N VAL A 26 7.18 13.66 13.66
CA VAL A 26 6.93 15.01 14.15
C VAL A 26 8.24 15.53 14.73
N ASP A 27 8.63 16.74 14.37
CA ASP A 27 9.87 17.40 14.84
C ASP A 27 11.15 16.61 14.54
N GLY A 28 11.13 15.68 13.60
CA GLY A 28 12.29 14.87 13.22
C GLY A 28 12.64 13.72 14.19
N GLU A 29 11.96 13.61 15.32
CA GLU A 29 12.31 12.63 16.37
C GLU A 29 11.16 11.68 16.71
N THR A 30 9.92 12.20 16.84
CA THR A 30 8.77 11.40 17.25
C THR A 30 8.10 10.75 16.03
N PRO A 31 8.13 9.41 15.90
CA PRO A 31 7.50 8.75 14.77
C PRO A 31 5.98 8.90 14.81
N ILE A 32 5.40 9.23 13.65
CA ILE A 32 3.94 9.20 13.46
C ILE A 32 3.53 7.75 13.26
N ARG A 33 2.54 7.29 14.03
CA ARG A 33 1.97 5.95 13.85
C ARG A 33 1.28 5.87 12.50
N ASP A 34 1.69 4.92 11.67
CA ASP A 34 1.01 4.59 10.43
C ASP A 34 -0.07 3.53 10.69
N GLU A 35 -1.33 3.92 10.49
CA GLU A 35 -2.47 3.01 10.67
C GLU A 35 -2.48 1.87 9.64
N ARG A 36 -1.79 2.01 8.49
CA ARG A 36 -1.65 0.95 7.48
C ARG A 36 -0.75 -0.16 8.00
N GLU A 37 0.43 0.19 8.58
CA GLU A 37 1.36 -0.75 9.22
C GLU A 37 0.68 -1.46 10.39
N THR A 38 -0.02 -0.69 11.23
CA THR A 38 -0.74 -1.24 12.38
C THR A 38 -1.82 -2.24 11.95
N ALA A 39 -2.66 -1.88 10.99
CA ALA A 39 -3.72 -2.76 10.51
C ALA A 39 -3.16 -4.01 9.80
N PHE A 40 -2.02 -3.89 9.09
CA PHE A 40 -1.31 -5.03 8.51
C PHE A 40 -0.86 -6.01 9.60
N TYR A 41 -0.19 -5.50 10.65
CA TYR A 41 0.24 -6.31 11.77
C TYR A 41 -0.94 -7.00 12.47
N GLU A 42 -1.92 -6.22 12.94
CA GLU A 42 -3.02 -6.74 13.74
C GLU A 42 -3.83 -7.80 12.98
N TYR A 43 -4.11 -7.54 11.70
CA TYR A 43 -4.91 -8.46 10.89
C TYR A 43 -4.20 -9.79 10.62
N LEU A 44 -2.94 -9.76 10.22
CA LEU A 44 -2.17 -10.98 9.96
C LEU A 44 -1.78 -11.71 11.24
N TYR A 45 -1.55 -10.99 12.34
CA TYR A 45 -1.28 -11.59 13.65
C TYR A 45 -2.45 -12.45 14.14
N VAL A 46 -3.67 -11.93 14.07
CA VAL A 46 -4.88 -12.69 14.44
C VAL A 46 -5.06 -13.94 13.58
N LYS A 47 -4.64 -13.89 12.32
CA LYS A 47 -4.69 -15.04 11.40
C LYS A 47 -3.50 -16.02 11.56
N GLY A 48 -2.52 -15.73 12.40
CA GLY A 48 -1.30 -16.54 12.56
C GLY A 48 -0.37 -16.48 11.35
N MET A 49 -0.47 -15.42 10.54
CA MET A 49 0.26 -15.25 9.27
C MET A 49 1.31 -14.12 9.33
N TYR A 50 1.37 -13.38 10.44
CA TYR A 50 2.32 -12.29 10.58
C TYR A 50 3.74 -12.80 10.83
N ASP A 51 4.69 -12.30 10.04
CA ASP A 51 6.12 -12.47 10.28
C ASP A 51 6.80 -11.09 10.18
N SER A 52 7.44 -10.65 11.26
CA SER A 52 8.15 -9.36 11.30
C SER A 52 9.31 -9.27 10.30
N ARG A 53 9.81 -10.42 9.83
CA ARG A 53 10.85 -10.49 8.81
C ARG A 53 10.35 -10.13 7.41
N ASP A 54 9.03 -10.08 7.21
CA ASP A 54 8.37 -9.72 5.96
C ASP A 54 7.84 -8.26 5.98
N VAL A 55 8.41 -7.43 6.87
CA VAL A 55 8.10 -6.00 7.02
C VAL A 55 9.37 -5.17 6.81
N TRP A 56 9.32 -4.25 5.85
CA TRP A 56 10.41 -3.32 5.51
C TRP A 56 9.93 -1.88 5.64
N ILE A 57 10.67 -1.07 6.39
CA ILE A 57 10.29 0.31 6.68
C ILE A 57 11.42 1.27 6.27
N GLY A 58 11.06 2.33 5.52
CA GLY A 58 11.94 3.41 5.10
C GLY A 58 11.25 4.76 5.11
N ALA A 59 11.50 5.59 4.11
CA ALA A 59 10.73 6.80 3.81
C ALA A 59 9.71 6.53 2.70
N PHE A 60 8.74 7.44 2.52
CA PHE A 60 7.71 7.31 1.46
C PHE A 60 8.24 7.76 0.08
N THR A 61 9.43 7.31 -0.31
CA THR A 61 10.08 7.66 -1.58
C THR A 61 10.22 6.46 -2.52
N ALA A 62 10.36 6.72 -3.81
CA ALA A 62 10.60 5.65 -4.79
C ALA A 62 11.97 5.00 -4.59
N GLU A 63 12.98 5.78 -4.16
CA GLU A 63 14.31 5.30 -3.84
C GLU A 63 14.28 4.27 -2.72
N ASP A 64 13.53 4.56 -1.65
CA ASP A 64 13.39 3.61 -0.54
C ASP A 64 12.56 2.40 -0.95
N GLY A 65 11.50 2.57 -1.72
CA GLY A 65 10.75 1.44 -2.28
C GLY A 65 11.64 0.49 -3.09
N TYR A 66 12.55 1.04 -3.90
CA TYR A 66 13.54 0.28 -4.66
C TYR A 66 14.53 -0.45 -3.74
N ARG A 67 15.15 0.28 -2.80
CA ARG A 67 16.13 -0.27 -1.85
C ARG A 67 15.54 -1.39 -1.01
N LEU A 68 14.38 -1.17 -0.40
CA LEU A 68 13.70 -2.13 0.47
C LEU A 68 13.26 -3.39 -0.28
N MET A 69 12.79 -3.26 -1.52
CA MET A 69 12.47 -4.42 -2.34
C MET A 69 13.73 -5.21 -2.72
N LYS A 70 14.86 -4.56 -2.98
CA LYS A 70 16.14 -5.26 -3.18
C LYS A 70 16.59 -6.01 -1.93
N GLU A 71 16.40 -5.45 -0.75
CA GLU A 71 16.67 -6.14 0.52
C GLU A 71 15.76 -7.37 0.69
N ALA A 72 14.47 -7.23 0.35
CA ALA A 72 13.53 -8.35 0.38
C ALA A 72 13.94 -9.49 -0.58
N ILE A 73 14.35 -9.15 -1.81
CA ILE A 73 14.83 -10.11 -2.80
C ILE A 73 16.11 -10.80 -2.30
N ALA A 74 17.07 -10.05 -1.76
CA ALA A 74 18.34 -10.58 -1.28
C ALA A 74 18.18 -11.54 -0.09
N LYS A 75 17.10 -11.44 0.67
CA LYS A 75 16.76 -12.37 1.77
C LYS A 75 16.50 -13.81 1.29
N GLY A 76 16.08 -14.00 0.02
CA GLY A 76 15.93 -15.30 -0.62
C GLY A 76 14.65 -16.09 -0.29
N ASP A 77 13.81 -15.60 0.62
CA ASP A 77 12.50 -16.16 0.97
C ASP A 77 11.42 -15.07 0.75
N LEU A 78 11.25 -14.70 -0.52
CA LEU A 78 10.42 -13.58 -0.93
C LEU A 78 8.92 -13.89 -0.73
N PRO A 79 8.13 -13.01 -0.09
CA PRO A 79 6.67 -13.09 -0.11
C PRO A 79 6.10 -13.12 -1.53
N THR A 80 5.02 -13.88 -1.72
CA THR A 80 4.34 -13.98 -3.03
C THR A 80 3.44 -12.80 -3.35
N ALA A 81 3.17 -11.94 -2.36
CA ALA A 81 2.46 -10.69 -2.54
C ALA A 81 3.00 -9.62 -1.60
N PHE A 82 2.91 -8.36 -2.02
CA PHE A 82 3.26 -7.21 -1.18
C PHE A 82 2.13 -6.19 -1.16
N PHE A 83 1.81 -5.71 0.04
CA PHE A 83 1.11 -4.46 0.25
C PHE A 83 2.15 -3.36 0.49
N ILE A 84 2.18 -2.38 -0.40
CA ILE A 84 3.12 -1.25 -0.36
C ILE A 84 2.35 0.01 -0.01
N ALA A 85 2.74 0.66 1.07
CA ALA A 85 1.97 1.75 1.69
C ALA A 85 1.89 3.06 0.86
N SER A 86 2.56 3.13 -0.30
CA SER A 86 2.49 4.27 -1.21
C SER A 86 2.79 3.84 -2.64
N ASP A 87 2.07 4.39 -3.62
CA ASP A 87 2.35 4.17 -5.05
C ASP A 87 3.75 4.67 -5.43
N SER A 88 4.24 5.73 -4.80
CA SER A 88 5.63 6.18 -5.02
C SER A 88 6.64 5.10 -4.66
N MET A 89 6.47 4.44 -3.51
CA MET A 89 7.32 3.31 -3.13
C MET A 89 7.11 2.11 -4.06
N ALA A 90 5.87 1.84 -4.48
CA ALA A 90 5.56 0.74 -5.40
C ALA A 90 6.24 0.90 -6.76
N ILE A 91 6.41 2.13 -7.27
CA ILE A 91 7.19 2.41 -8.49
C ILE A 91 8.64 1.90 -8.33
N GLY A 92 9.27 2.22 -7.20
CA GLY A 92 10.63 1.77 -6.91
C GLY A 92 10.72 0.24 -6.75
N ALA A 93 9.75 -0.35 -6.04
CA ALA A 93 9.67 -1.79 -5.84
C ALA A 93 9.49 -2.56 -7.17
N LEU A 94 8.60 -2.09 -8.05
CA LEU A 94 8.40 -2.67 -9.38
C LEU A 94 9.68 -2.64 -10.22
N ARG A 95 10.44 -1.55 -10.16
CA ARG A 95 11.73 -1.45 -10.83
C ARG A 95 12.73 -2.49 -10.29
N ALA A 96 12.82 -2.67 -8.97
CA ALA A 96 13.72 -3.65 -8.35
C ALA A 96 13.36 -5.09 -8.76
N LEU A 97 12.07 -5.43 -8.79
CA LEU A 97 11.58 -6.73 -9.25
C LEU A 97 11.91 -6.96 -10.73
N HIS A 98 11.67 -5.96 -11.59
CA HIS A 98 11.98 -6.03 -13.01
C HIS A 98 13.49 -6.26 -13.26
N GLU A 99 14.37 -5.51 -12.57
CA GLU A 99 15.83 -5.68 -12.68
C GLU A 99 16.31 -7.07 -12.20
N ALA A 100 15.58 -7.69 -11.25
CA ALA A 100 15.86 -9.04 -10.76
C ALA A 100 15.25 -10.15 -11.62
N GLY A 101 14.50 -9.80 -12.69
CA GLY A 101 13.81 -10.77 -13.54
C GLY A 101 12.63 -11.47 -12.88
N ILE A 102 12.07 -10.89 -11.80
CA ILE A 102 10.90 -11.40 -11.07
C ILE A 102 9.64 -10.86 -11.72
N ALA A 103 8.78 -11.75 -12.18
CA ALA A 103 7.57 -11.39 -12.91
C ALA A 103 6.45 -10.90 -11.97
N VAL A 104 5.83 -9.76 -12.32
CA VAL A 104 4.67 -9.21 -11.63
C VAL A 104 3.46 -9.31 -12.58
N PRO A 105 2.39 -9.98 -12.20
CA PRO A 105 2.04 -10.55 -10.89
C PRO A 105 2.40 -12.03 -10.72
N GLN A 106 3.01 -12.71 -11.71
CA GLN A 106 3.14 -14.18 -11.77
C GLN A 106 3.95 -14.75 -10.61
N ASP A 107 5.07 -14.10 -10.26
CA ASP A 107 5.91 -14.52 -9.14
C ASP A 107 5.56 -13.74 -7.86
N VAL A 108 5.29 -12.44 -8.01
CA VAL A 108 4.99 -11.53 -6.90
C VAL A 108 3.87 -10.57 -7.28
N ALA A 109 2.76 -10.61 -6.56
CA ALA A 109 1.67 -9.64 -6.69
C ALA A 109 1.98 -8.35 -5.92
N ILE A 110 1.65 -7.18 -6.48
CA ILE A 110 1.88 -5.88 -5.86
C ILE A 110 0.57 -5.10 -5.77
N VAL A 111 0.29 -4.57 -4.57
CA VAL A 111 -0.79 -3.61 -4.34
C VAL A 111 -0.23 -2.37 -3.65
N GLY A 112 -0.43 -1.21 -4.25
CA GLY A 112 -0.02 0.10 -3.74
C GLY A 112 -1.10 0.81 -2.91
N PHE A 113 -0.90 2.11 -2.70
CA PHE A 113 -1.81 2.99 -1.97
C PHE A 113 -1.70 4.42 -2.49
N ASN A 114 -2.80 5.09 -2.71
CA ASN A 114 -3.15 6.46 -3.10
C ASN A 114 -3.84 6.56 -4.46
N ASP A 115 -3.65 5.64 -5.39
CA ASP A 115 -4.11 5.67 -6.79
C ASP A 115 -3.60 6.93 -7.51
N LEU A 116 -2.29 7.13 -7.48
CA LEU A 116 -1.66 8.19 -8.26
C LEU A 116 -1.97 8.02 -9.75
N PRO A 117 -2.15 9.10 -10.52
CA PRO A 117 -2.46 9.01 -11.95
C PRO A 117 -1.47 8.15 -12.74
N THR A 118 -0.21 8.11 -12.31
CA THR A 118 0.85 7.28 -12.92
C THR A 118 0.64 5.78 -12.71
N ALA A 119 -0.11 5.35 -11.68
CA ALA A 119 -0.33 3.94 -11.36
C ALA A 119 -0.94 3.15 -12.53
N ALA A 120 -1.83 3.77 -13.29
CA ALA A 120 -2.47 3.16 -14.45
C ALA A 120 -1.52 2.98 -15.66
N PHE A 121 -0.40 3.70 -15.70
CA PHE A 121 0.55 3.72 -16.82
C PHE A 121 1.85 2.96 -16.52
N LEU A 122 1.96 2.33 -15.36
CA LEU A 122 3.08 1.46 -15.04
C LEU A 122 3.00 0.14 -15.82
N HIS A 123 4.08 -0.61 -15.85
CA HIS A 123 4.11 -1.92 -16.47
C HIS A 123 4.61 -2.97 -15.46
N PRO A 124 3.70 -3.86 -14.99
CA PRO A 124 2.25 -3.86 -15.24
C PRO A 124 1.53 -2.67 -14.54
N PRO A 125 0.32 -2.29 -15.00
CA PRO A 125 -0.52 -1.30 -14.32
C PRO A 125 -0.75 -1.69 -12.85
N LEU A 126 -0.54 -0.72 -11.94
CA LEU A 126 -0.50 -0.97 -10.51
C LEU A 126 -1.91 -1.03 -9.90
N SER A 127 -2.23 -2.16 -9.26
CA SER A 127 -3.35 -2.28 -8.32
C SER A 127 -3.06 -1.43 -7.10
N THR A 128 -4.03 -0.68 -6.62
CA THR A 128 -3.80 0.29 -5.53
C THR A 128 -5.10 0.63 -4.81
N VAL A 129 -4.97 1.23 -3.63
CA VAL A 129 -6.12 1.80 -2.90
C VAL A 129 -6.31 3.24 -3.33
N LYS A 130 -7.45 3.55 -3.92
CA LYS A 130 -7.84 4.91 -4.25
C LYS A 130 -8.22 5.71 -3.02
N VAL A 131 -7.56 6.84 -2.85
CA VAL A 131 -7.85 7.86 -1.83
C VAL A 131 -8.40 9.10 -2.54
N TYR A 132 -9.56 9.57 -2.12
CA TYR A 132 -10.22 10.74 -2.72
C TYR A 132 -9.63 12.03 -2.15
N THR A 133 -8.36 12.31 -2.49
CA THR A 133 -7.57 13.41 -1.90
C THR A 133 -8.17 14.79 -2.15
N GLU A 134 -8.73 15.02 -3.34
CA GLU A 134 -9.42 16.28 -3.69
C GLU A 134 -10.62 16.52 -2.77
N PHE A 135 -11.51 15.52 -2.67
CA PHE A 135 -12.66 15.57 -1.77
C PHE A 135 -12.27 15.73 -0.29
N MET A 136 -11.16 15.08 0.12
CA MET A 136 -10.62 15.26 1.49
C MET A 136 -10.16 16.70 1.72
N GLY A 137 -9.49 17.31 0.73
CA GLY A 137 -9.04 18.69 0.79
C GLY A 137 -10.21 19.68 0.90
N GLU A 138 -11.23 19.54 0.05
CA GLU A 138 -12.45 20.33 0.07
C GLU A 138 -13.16 20.21 1.43
N THR A 139 -13.39 18.98 1.90
CA THR A 139 -14.02 18.71 3.20
C THR A 139 -13.24 19.32 4.37
N ALA A 140 -11.90 19.26 4.33
CA ALA A 140 -11.07 19.86 5.37
C ALA A 140 -11.23 21.39 5.44
N VAL A 141 -11.26 22.05 4.29
CA VAL A 141 -11.49 23.50 4.19
C VAL A 141 -12.89 23.86 4.68
N GLU A 142 -13.92 23.13 4.29
CA GLU A 142 -15.30 23.34 4.75
C GLU A 142 -15.42 23.22 6.28
N LEU A 143 -14.82 22.18 6.86
CA LEU A 143 -14.79 21.97 8.31
C LEU A 143 -14.05 23.10 9.04
N LEU A 144 -12.98 23.64 8.47
CA LEU A 144 -12.23 24.76 9.01
C LEU A 144 -13.09 26.03 8.99
N ILE A 145 -13.72 26.37 7.85
CA ILE A 145 -14.60 27.53 7.71
C ILE A 145 -15.77 27.41 8.68
N GLU A 146 -16.43 26.25 8.75
CA GLU A 146 -17.51 26.01 9.71
C GLU A 146 -17.04 26.29 11.14
N ARG A 147 -15.88 25.75 11.53
CA ARG A 147 -15.34 25.94 12.89
C ARG A 147 -15.10 27.44 13.22
N LEU A 148 -14.57 28.19 12.27
CA LEU A 148 -14.27 29.62 12.45
C LEU A 148 -15.54 30.48 12.52
N THR A 149 -16.55 30.17 11.70
CA THR A 149 -17.79 30.98 11.62
C THR A 149 -18.78 30.66 12.73
N THR A 150 -18.90 29.40 13.14
CA THR A 150 -19.87 28.98 14.15
C THR A 150 -19.31 28.98 15.58
N LYS A 151 -17.98 29.19 15.74
CA LYS A 151 -17.27 29.09 17.04
C LYS A 151 -17.51 27.75 17.74
N ARG A 152 -17.73 26.71 16.97
CA ARG A 152 -17.98 25.35 17.46
C ARG A 152 -16.83 24.82 18.33
N THR A 153 -17.13 24.36 19.52
CA THR A 153 -16.16 23.80 20.47
C THR A 153 -16.02 22.28 20.33
N ILE A 154 -17.07 21.59 19.84
CA ILE A 154 -17.07 20.14 19.66
C ILE A 154 -16.35 19.78 18.35
N CYS A 155 -15.41 18.85 18.43
CA CYS A 155 -14.71 18.36 17.25
C CYS A 155 -15.61 17.45 16.39
N LYS A 156 -15.53 17.60 15.07
CA LYS A 156 -16.09 16.65 14.09
C LYS A 156 -14.96 15.80 13.51
N LYS A 157 -15.24 14.55 13.27
CA LYS A 157 -14.38 13.62 12.49
C LYS A 157 -15.18 13.20 11.26
N VAL A 158 -14.60 13.44 10.08
CA VAL A 158 -15.13 12.92 8.80
C VAL A 158 -14.22 11.81 8.32
N ILE A 159 -14.82 10.70 7.94
CA ILE A 159 -14.11 9.54 7.38
C ILE A 159 -14.54 9.42 5.93
N VAL A 160 -13.57 9.57 5.02
CA VAL A 160 -13.79 9.38 3.60
C VAL A 160 -13.50 7.90 3.26
N PRO A 161 -14.43 7.20 2.59
CA PRO A 161 -14.19 5.82 2.18
C PRO A 161 -13.07 5.74 1.15
N THR A 162 -12.49 4.55 1.03
CA THR A 162 -11.46 4.23 0.04
C THR A 162 -11.96 3.10 -0.84
N GLU A 163 -11.37 2.94 -2.02
CA GLU A 163 -11.72 1.90 -2.99
C GLU A 163 -10.46 1.13 -3.40
N LEU A 164 -10.55 -0.21 -3.47
CA LEU A 164 -9.49 -1.03 -4.06
C LEU A 164 -9.65 -1.05 -5.58
N VAL A 165 -8.69 -0.49 -6.28
CA VAL A 165 -8.62 -0.49 -7.75
C VAL A 165 -7.70 -1.62 -8.17
N VAL A 166 -8.29 -2.71 -8.65
CA VAL A 166 -7.56 -3.88 -9.13
C VAL A 166 -7.07 -3.65 -10.56
N ARG A 167 -5.77 -3.93 -10.79
CA ARG A 167 -5.10 -3.85 -12.09
C ARG A 167 -4.13 -5.04 -12.24
N ALA A 168 -3.39 -5.07 -13.33
CA ALA A 168 -2.55 -6.20 -13.71
C ALA A 168 -1.39 -6.53 -12.75
N SER A 169 -1.00 -5.65 -11.83
CA SER A 169 0.08 -5.94 -10.88
C SER A 169 -0.29 -6.94 -9.78
N SER A 170 -1.56 -7.28 -9.62
CA SER A 170 -2.02 -8.27 -8.64
C SER A 170 -3.02 -9.28 -9.21
N GLU A 171 -3.52 -9.06 -10.43
CA GLU A 171 -4.50 -9.95 -11.06
C GLU A 171 -3.80 -10.82 -12.11
N ILE A 172 -3.80 -12.14 -11.90
CA ILE A 172 -3.36 -13.10 -12.91
C ILE A 172 -4.54 -13.36 -13.84
N ASP A 173 -4.46 -12.92 -15.08
CA ASP A 173 -5.44 -13.28 -16.13
C ASP A 173 -5.53 -14.80 -16.26
N LYS A 174 -6.61 -15.40 -15.77
CA LYS A 174 -6.93 -16.83 -15.96
C LYS A 174 -7.27 -17.20 -17.41
N LYS A 175 -7.04 -16.30 -18.36
CA LYS A 175 -7.29 -16.51 -19.80
C LYS A 175 -6.10 -17.12 -20.53
N GLY A 176 -5.57 -18.26 -20.07
CA GLY A 176 -4.43 -18.92 -20.72
C GLY A 176 -4.37 -20.42 -20.60
N SER A 177 -5.32 -21.07 -19.90
CA SER A 177 -5.33 -22.54 -19.74
C SER A 177 -6.47 -23.20 -20.52
N GLY A 178 -6.61 -22.85 -21.81
CA GLY A 178 -7.65 -23.41 -22.68
C GLY A 178 -7.31 -23.26 -24.16
N GLN A 179 -6.28 -23.94 -24.63
CA GLN A 179 -6.16 -24.44 -26.01
C GLN A 179 -5.28 -25.68 -26.05
#